data_0f096d1a6b9d38a74737eea4248ce402
#
_entry.id   0f096d1a6b9d38a74737eea4248ce402
#
_cell.length_a   1.000
_cell.length_b   1.000
_cell.length_c   1.000
_cell.angle_alpha   90.00
_cell.angle_beta   90.00
_cell.angle_gamma   90.00
#
_symmetry.space_group_name_H-M   'P 1'
#
loop_
_entity.id
_entity.type
_entity.pdbx_description
1 polymer ?
#
loop_
_entity_poly.entity_id
_entity_poly.type
_entity_poly.pdbx_seq_one_letter_code
_entity_poly.pdbx_strand_id
1 'polypeptide(L)'
;MGASAFYRTRWTTLDARATAGVTPLAGLAAWGEAVHQHHDGGRNSDYVTLAAGLEPVRGLALTGSARLGSAVPAPSVLTDTAQDLRDYQATLAFNRSRLGLQAGWARTSAFTPFGYAEYLRIPSIGPVAETEWVTVGARIAPVRWITLEGWYSNPREGVPEGLPPTHSQTAVTLRSKFLRQFPSGIFDLKLRLSMEAWGDGVIGRDATGDPVRLNGATFFRSLVQIQLQSFSLYWDRWNLSATDLTYVPGFRIPAYGSSFGVRWEFLN
;
A
#
# COMPACT_ATOMS: atom_id res chain seq x y z
N MET A 1 -15.38 17.07 -15.41
CA MET A 1 -14.44 18.13 -15.01
C MET A 1 -14.78 18.60 -13.63
N GLY A 2 -13.81 18.78 -12.76
CA GLY A 2 -13.99 19.31 -11.42
C GLY A 2 -12.88 20.27 -11.06
N ALA A 3 -13.19 21.27 -10.24
CA ALA A 3 -12.21 22.14 -9.61
C ALA A 3 -12.59 22.32 -8.14
N SER A 4 -11.61 22.30 -7.26
CA SER A 4 -11.80 22.55 -5.84
C SER A 4 -10.69 23.43 -5.30
N ALA A 5 -11.02 24.28 -4.33
CA ALA A 5 -10.05 25.07 -3.59
C ALA A 5 -10.36 24.96 -2.10
N PHE A 6 -9.34 24.73 -1.31
CA PHE A 6 -9.42 24.65 0.14
C PHE A 6 -8.46 25.67 0.77
N TYR A 7 -8.93 26.36 1.79
CA TYR A 7 -8.10 27.23 2.61
C TYR A 7 -7.99 26.62 4.01
N ARG A 8 -6.77 26.39 4.47
CA ARG A 8 -6.47 25.89 5.80
C ARG A 8 -5.83 26.97 6.66
N THR A 9 -6.59 27.59 7.53
CA THR A 9 -6.14 28.68 8.40
C THR A 9 -5.01 28.30 9.35
N ARG A 10 -4.97 27.05 9.81
CA ARG A 10 -3.98 26.61 10.80
C ARG A 10 -2.56 26.52 10.23
N TRP A 11 -2.41 26.45 8.92
CA TRP A 11 -1.12 26.31 8.21
C TRP A 11 -0.97 27.35 7.11
N THR A 12 -1.86 28.32 7.05
CA THR A 12 -1.94 29.33 5.99
C THR A 12 -1.68 28.75 4.60
N THR A 13 -2.29 27.61 4.29
CA THR A 13 -2.10 26.91 3.02
C THR A 13 -3.33 27.13 2.15
N LEU A 14 -3.14 27.66 0.97
CA LEU A 14 -4.10 27.64 -0.11
C LEU A 14 -3.86 26.39 -0.95
N ASP A 15 -4.88 25.55 -1.10
CA ASP A 15 -4.85 24.34 -1.92
C ASP A 15 -5.88 24.52 -3.06
N ALA A 16 -5.41 24.63 -4.29
CA ALA A 16 -6.24 24.72 -5.48
C ALA A 16 -6.01 23.47 -6.35
N ARG A 17 -7.10 22.81 -6.74
CA ARG A 17 -7.05 21.57 -7.54
C ARG A 17 -8.00 21.67 -8.72
N ALA A 18 -7.54 21.22 -9.86
CA ALA A 18 -8.36 21.05 -11.05
C ALA A 18 -8.24 19.62 -11.56
N THR A 19 -9.40 18.98 -11.80
CA THR A 19 -9.45 17.60 -12.30
C THR A 19 -10.23 17.52 -13.61
N ALA A 20 -9.78 16.72 -14.53
CA ALA A 20 -10.47 16.40 -15.76
C ALA A 20 -10.34 14.93 -16.10
N GLY A 21 -11.41 14.32 -16.63
CA GLY A 21 -11.38 12.92 -17.05
C GLY A 21 -12.17 12.75 -18.34
N VAL A 22 -11.74 11.81 -19.15
CA VAL A 22 -12.36 11.45 -20.43
C VAL A 22 -12.40 9.93 -20.61
N THR A 23 -13.45 9.45 -21.26
CA THR A 23 -13.60 8.06 -21.71
C THR A 23 -13.84 8.05 -23.21
N PRO A 24 -12.78 8.24 -24.04
CA PRO A 24 -12.94 8.48 -25.47
C PRO A 24 -13.45 7.25 -26.22
N LEU A 25 -13.17 6.07 -25.71
CA LEU A 25 -13.58 4.79 -26.30
C LEU A 25 -13.97 3.80 -25.20
N ALA A 26 -14.77 2.80 -25.57
CA ALA A 26 -15.07 1.70 -24.65
C ALA A 26 -13.76 1.01 -24.24
N GLY A 27 -13.54 0.87 -22.92
CA GLY A 27 -12.35 0.28 -22.36
C GLY A 27 -11.13 1.21 -22.25
N LEU A 28 -11.22 2.46 -22.67
CA LEU A 28 -10.16 3.46 -22.50
C LEU A 28 -10.66 4.62 -21.63
N ALA A 29 -9.97 4.87 -20.52
CA ALA A 29 -10.21 6.01 -19.66
C ALA A 29 -8.89 6.73 -19.38
N ALA A 30 -8.95 8.06 -19.32
CA ALA A 30 -7.82 8.87 -18.90
C ALA A 30 -8.31 10.00 -17.99
N TRP A 31 -7.50 10.39 -17.02
CA TRP A 31 -7.76 11.53 -16.16
C TRP A 31 -6.47 12.28 -15.83
N GLY A 32 -6.63 13.53 -15.47
CA GLY A 32 -5.53 14.37 -15.02
C GLY A 32 -5.99 15.27 -13.86
N GLU A 33 -5.05 15.56 -12.99
CA GLU A 33 -5.20 16.49 -11.87
C GLU A 33 -4.01 17.45 -11.87
N ALA A 34 -4.28 18.73 -11.80
CA ALA A 34 -3.29 19.77 -11.54
C ALA A 34 -3.51 20.29 -10.11
N VAL A 35 -2.42 20.40 -9.36
CA VAL A 35 -2.45 20.84 -7.97
C VAL A 35 -1.50 22.03 -7.80
N HIS A 36 -2.01 23.09 -7.20
CA HIS A 36 -1.23 24.23 -6.72
C HIS A 36 -1.46 24.40 -5.23
N GLN A 37 -0.41 24.36 -4.43
CA GLN A 37 -0.48 24.58 -2.99
C GLN A 37 0.49 25.71 -2.60
N HIS A 38 -0.05 26.71 -1.95
CA HIS A 38 0.75 27.76 -1.36
C HIS A 38 0.92 27.51 0.13
N HIS A 39 2.16 27.40 0.58
CA HIS A 39 2.53 27.14 1.97
C HIS A 39 3.06 28.39 2.65
N ASP A 40 3.06 28.39 3.98
CA ASP A 40 3.70 29.44 4.77
C ASP A 40 5.17 29.64 4.38
N GLY A 41 5.62 30.88 4.40
CA GLY A 41 6.99 31.24 4.00
C GLY A 41 7.20 31.35 2.49
N GLY A 42 6.11 31.45 1.70
CA GLY A 42 6.18 31.66 0.25
C GLY A 42 6.60 30.45 -0.57
N ARG A 43 6.48 29.26 -0.02
CA ARG A 43 6.80 27.99 -0.70
C ARG A 43 5.58 27.46 -1.43
N ASN A 44 5.81 26.86 -2.58
CA ASN A 44 4.73 26.30 -3.39
C ASN A 44 4.98 24.83 -3.71
N SER A 45 3.89 24.09 -3.81
CA SER A 45 3.87 22.75 -4.44
C SER A 45 3.05 22.86 -5.71
N ASP A 46 3.66 22.55 -6.83
CA ASP A 46 3.06 22.61 -8.16
C ASP A 46 3.32 21.29 -8.86
N TYR A 47 2.27 20.51 -9.04
CA TYR A 47 2.41 19.23 -9.74
C TYR A 47 1.16 18.84 -10.52
N VAL A 48 1.38 17.98 -11.50
CA VAL A 48 0.33 17.37 -12.31
C VAL A 48 0.40 15.85 -12.15
N THR A 49 -0.74 15.24 -11.96
CA THR A 49 -0.91 13.79 -12.02
C THR A 49 -1.73 13.44 -13.26
N LEU A 50 -1.19 12.55 -14.10
CA LEU A 50 -1.87 12.02 -15.28
C LEU A 50 -2.01 10.53 -15.10
N ALA A 51 -3.16 9.97 -15.46
CA ALA A 51 -3.38 8.53 -15.45
C ALA A 51 -4.23 8.11 -16.65
N ALA A 52 -3.95 6.91 -17.15
CA ALA A 52 -4.72 6.27 -18.20
C ALA A 52 -4.87 4.78 -17.92
N GLY A 53 -6.00 4.22 -18.35
CA GLY A 53 -6.29 2.80 -18.27
C GLY A 53 -6.93 2.31 -19.57
N LEU A 54 -6.48 1.15 -20.03
CA LEU A 54 -6.97 0.49 -21.22
C LEU A 54 -7.37 -0.95 -20.87
N GLU A 55 -8.59 -1.34 -21.19
CA GLU A 55 -9.06 -2.73 -21.16
C GLU A 55 -9.38 -3.20 -22.59
N PRO A 56 -8.37 -3.68 -23.35
CA PRO A 56 -8.54 -4.05 -24.75
C PRO A 56 -9.45 -5.25 -24.93
N VAL A 57 -9.42 -6.16 -23.95
CA VAL A 57 -10.32 -7.32 -23.87
C VAL A 57 -10.72 -7.52 -22.43
N ARG A 58 -11.93 -8.00 -22.21
CA ARG A 58 -12.48 -8.22 -20.86
C ARG A 58 -11.49 -8.97 -19.98
N GLY A 59 -11.11 -8.35 -18.88
CA GLY A 59 -10.23 -8.90 -17.86
C GLY A 59 -8.72 -8.72 -18.13
N LEU A 60 -8.32 -8.10 -19.23
CA LEU A 60 -6.93 -7.68 -19.46
C LEU A 60 -6.89 -6.15 -19.37
N ALA A 61 -6.21 -5.61 -18.38
CA ALA A 61 -6.10 -4.18 -18.16
C ALA A 61 -4.64 -3.74 -18.15
N LEU A 62 -4.37 -2.64 -18.82
CA LEU A 62 -3.11 -1.89 -18.75
C LEU A 62 -3.42 -0.53 -18.14
N THR A 63 -2.74 -0.17 -17.07
CA THR A 63 -2.86 1.15 -16.44
C THR A 63 -1.52 1.81 -16.32
N GLY A 64 -1.49 3.12 -16.42
CA GLY A 64 -0.29 3.91 -16.23
C GLY A 64 -0.62 5.23 -15.57
N SER A 65 0.33 5.75 -14.79
CA SER A 65 0.25 7.10 -14.22
C SER A 65 1.61 7.76 -14.17
N ALA A 66 1.60 9.08 -14.20
CA ALA A 66 2.76 9.93 -14.02
C ALA A 66 2.40 11.08 -13.10
N ARG A 67 3.28 11.42 -12.14
CA ARG A 67 3.20 12.61 -11.32
C ARG A 67 4.46 13.44 -11.57
N LEU A 68 4.27 14.66 -12.02
CA LEU A 68 5.35 15.54 -12.48
C LEU A 68 5.21 16.91 -11.84
N GLY A 69 6.32 17.50 -11.39
CA GLY A 69 6.34 18.84 -10.81
C GLY A 69 7.24 18.94 -9.59
N SER A 70 6.80 19.71 -8.61
CA SER A 70 7.52 19.87 -7.34
C SER A 70 6.55 19.87 -6.17
N ALA A 71 6.96 19.34 -5.03
CA ALA A 71 6.18 19.37 -3.80
C ALA A 71 7.05 19.71 -2.59
N VAL A 72 6.49 20.49 -1.69
CA VAL A 72 7.07 20.72 -0.37
C VAL A 72 6.58 19.58 0.53
N PRO A 73 7.48 18.78 1.12
CA PRO A 73 7.07 17.73 2.05
C PRO A 73 6.31 18.34 3.25
N ALA A 74 5.27 17.68 3.66
CA ALA A 74 4.53 18.10 4.85
C ALA A 74 5.12 17.48 6.13
N PRO A 75 5.10 18.20 7.25
CA PRO A 75 4.69 19.59 7.41
C PRO A 75 5.78 20.57 6.92
N SER A 76 5.34 21.55 6.15
CA SER A 76 6.23 22.56 5.52
C SER A 76 7.06 23.38 6.50
N VAL A 77 6.72 23.38 7.79
CA VAL A 77 7.46 24.09 8.85
C VAL A 77 8.84 23.49 9.13
N LEU A 78 9.11 22.30 8.65
CA LEU A 78 10.31 21.52 8.99
C LEU A 78 11.25 21.33 7.80
N THR A 79 10.85 21.70 6.60
CA THR A 79 11.69 21.65 5.41
C THR A 79 11.51 22.90 4.57
N ASP A 80 12.63 23.43 4.06
CA ASP A 80 12.64 24.67 3.27
C ASP A 80 12.68 24.44 1.75
N THR A 81 12.85 23.20 1.31
CA THR A 81 13.05 22.88 -0.09
C THR A 81 11.89 22.10 -0.68
N ALA A 82 11.38 22.57 -1.81
CA ALA A 82 10.53 21.76 -2.67
C ALA A 82 11.37 20.61 -3.26
N GLN A 83 10.74 19.46 -3.37
CA GLN A 83 11.34 18.25 -3.96
C GLN A 83 10.76 18.03 -5.35
N ASP A 84 11.61 17.68 -6.30
CA ASP A 84 11.18 17.32 -7.64
C ASP A 84 10.37 16.02 -7.59
N LEU A 85 9.23 16.03 -8.27
CA LEU A 85 8.37 14.85 -8.45
C LEU A 85 8.49 14.35 -9.89
N ARG A 86 8.92 13.11 -10.05
CA ARG A 86 8.98 12.39 -11.33
C ARG A 86 8.59 10.93 -11.10
N ASP A 87 7.40 10.75 -10.54
CA ASP A 87 6.90 9.42 -10.21
C ASP A 87 6.16 8.84 -11.40
N TYR A 88 6.44 7.59 -11.71
CA TYR A 88 5.79 6.84 -12.79
C TYR A 88 5.31 5.49 -12.28
N GLN A 89 4.21 5.04 -12.82
CA GLN A 89 3.70 3.71 -12.54
C GLN A 89 3.07 3.11 -13.79
N ALA A 90 3.31 1.83 -14.03
CA ALA A 90 2.62 1.05 -15.04
C ALA A 90 2.23 -0.31 -14.46
N THR A 91 1.04 -0.78 -14.76
CA THR A 91 0.55 -2.08 -14.30
C THR A 91 -0.18 -2.79 -15.42
N LEU A 92 0.19 -4.04 -15.65
CA LEU A 92 -0.53 -4.99 -16.49
C LEU A 92 -1.23 -5.99 -15.59
N ALA A 93 -2.53 -6.14 -15.76
CA ALA A 93 -3.34 -7.07 -14.97
C ALA A 93 -4.22 -7.93 -15.88
N PHE A 94 -4.27 -9.21 -15.58
CA PHE A 94 -5.21 -10.16 -16.17
C PHE A 94 -6.08 -10.74 -15.06
N ASN A 95 -7.40 -10.59 -15.17
CA ASN A 95 -8.32 -11.02 -14.14
C ASN A 95 -9.51 -11.79 -14.73
N ARG A 96 -9.62 -13.04 -14.33
CA ARG A 96 -10.73 -13.95 -14.60
C ARG A 96 -11.24 -14.55 -13.30
N SER A 97 -12.36 -15.22 -13.35
CA SER A 97 -13.04 -15.77 -12.15
C SER A 97 -12.13 -16.64 -11.27
N ARG A 98 -11.20 -17.39 -11.87
CA ARG A 98 -10.32 -18.33 -11.17
C ARG A 98 -8.85 -18.00 -11.22
N LEU A 99 -8.46 -17.05 -12.07
CA LEU A 99 -7.06 -16.65 -12.28
C LEU A 99 -6.97 -15.15 -12.33
N GLY A 100 -6.14 -14.58 -11.49
CA GLY A 100 -5.68 -13.19 -11.55
C GLY A 100 -4.17 -13.17 -11.60
N LEU A 101 -3.60 -12.38 -12.50
CA LEU A 101 -2.17 -12.14 -12.62
C LEU A 101 -1.97 -10.63 -12.72
N GLN A 102 -0.92 -10.12 -12.11
CA GLN A 102 -0.52 -8.73 -12.28
C GLN A 102 0.99 -8.60 -12.29
N ALA A 103 1.46 -7.66 -13.08
CA ALA A 103 2.84 -7.21 -13.08
C ALA A 103 2.83 -5.68 -13.09
N GLY A 104 3.62 -5.08 -12.22
CA GLY A 104 3.71 -3.63 -12.07
C GLY A 104 5.16 -3.19 -12.09
N TRP A 105 5.36 -2.00 -12.58
CA TRP A 105 6.59 -1.24 -12.47
C TRP A 105 6.27 0.15 -11.95
N ALA A 106 7.10 0.66 -11.05
CA ALA A 106 7.00 2.01 -10.54
C ALA A 106 8.40 2.60 -10.38
N ARG A 107 8.50 3.89 -10.63
CA ARG A 107 9.68 4.71 -10.35
C ARG A 107 9.26 5.86 -9.48
N THR A 108 9.92 6.01 -8.34
CA THR A 108 9.69 7.10 -7.39
C THR A 108 10.88 8.03 -7.38
N SER A 109 10.61 9.32 -7.38
CA SER A 109 11.65 10.36 -7.26
C SER A 109 12.43 10.21 -5.97
N ALA A 110 13.66 10.71 -5.98
CA ALA A 110 14.41 10.91 -4.76
C ALA A 110 13.65 11.85 -3.82
N PHE A 111 13.65 11.56 -2.54
CA PHE A 111 13.01 12.41 -1.53
C PHE A 111 13.79 12.40 -0.23
N THR A 112 13.67 13.46 0.53
CA THR A 112 14.17 13.52 1.90
C THR A 112 13.03 13.21 2.84
N PRO A 113 13.08 12.06 3.54
CA PRO A 113 12.04 11.69 4.48
C PRO A 113 12.04 12.68 5.64
N PHE A 114 10.84 12.93 6.17
CA PHE A 114 10.68 13.70 7.36
C PHE A 114 11.20 12.89 8.56
N GLY A 115 12.28 13.37 9.18
CA GLY A 115 12.92 12.70 10.32
C GLY A 115 12.34 13.16 11.65
N TYR A 116 11.78 12.26 12.43
CA TYR A 116 11.49 12.45 13.86
C TYR A 116 12.68 12.04 14.75
N ALA A 117 13.89 12.10 14.22
CA ALA A 117 15.10 11.56 14.85
C ALA A 117 15.29 12.09 16.29
N GLU A 118 15.01 13.35 16.54
CA GLU A 118 15.20 13.97 17.86
C GLU A 118 14.20 13.47 18.91
N TYR A 119 12.96 13.14 18.51
CA TYR A 119 11.90 12.74 19.45
C TYR A 119 11.90 11.25 19.74
N LEU A 120 12.27 10.42 18.79
CA LEU A 120 12.10 8.97 18.86
C LEU A 120 13.41 8.20 19.00
N ARG A 121 14.56 8.87 19.06
CA ARG A 121 15.90 8.25 19.00
C ARG A 121 16.06 7.31 17.80
N ILE A 122 15.36 7.62 16.72
CA ILE A 122 15.47 6.91 15.46
C ILE A 122 16.74 7.37 14.77
N PRO A 123 17.53 6.49 14.15
CA PRO A 123 18.64 6.88 13.31
C PRO A 123 18.17 7.88 12.25
N SER A 124 19.00 8.86 11.93
CA SER A 124 18.69 9.80 10.87
C SER A 124 18.51 9.02 9.55
N ILE A 125 17.37 9.20 8.92
CA ILE A 125 17.14 8.68 7.58
C ILE A 125 17.71 9.71 6.62
N GLY A 126 18.71 9.31 5.84
CA GLY A 126 19.29 10.15 4.80
C GLY A 126 18.33 10.36 3.63
N PRO A 127 18.69 11.21 2.65
CA PRO A 127 17.93 11.32 1.41
C PRO A 127 17.76 9.94 0.78
N VAL A 128 16.53 9.59 0.44
CA VAL A 128 16.21 8.36 -0.30
C VAL A 128 16.48 8.64 -1.76
N ALA A 129 17.34 7.86 -2.38
CA ALA A 129 17.62 7.96 -3.81
C ALA A 129 16.38 7.58 -4.63
N GLU A 130 16.36 8.03 -5.87
CA GLU A 130 15.38 7.57 -6.85
C GLU A 130 15.41 6.03 -6.91
N THR A 131 14.24 5.40 -6.87
CA THR A 131 14.12 3.95 -6.78
C THR A 131 13.13 3.44 -7.81
N GLU A 132 13.52 2.38 -8.51
CA GLU A 132 12.62 1.62 -9.37
C GLU A 132 12.14 0.35 -8.68
N TRP A 133 10.84 0.09 -8.79
CA TRP A 133 10.17 -1.06 -8.19
C TRP A 133 9.55 -1.96 -9.23
N VAL A 134 9.67 -3.24 -9.03
CA VAL A 134 8.90 -4.25 -9.76
C VAL A 134 8.02 -5.00 -8.79
N THR A 135 6.76 -5.14 -9.14
CA THR A 135 5.77 -5.87 -8.35
C THR A 135 5.12 -6.94 -9.22
N VAL A 136 5.00 -8.14 -8.69
CA VAL A 136 4.26 -9.22 -9.35
C VAL A 136 3.25 -9.79 -8.38
N GLY A 137 2.10 -10.21 -8.89
CA GLY A 137 1.06 -10.81 -8.07
C GLY A 137 0.28 -11.87 -8.82
N ALA A 138 -0.23 -12.83 -8.08
CA ALA A 138 -1.07 -13.88 -8.60
C ALA A 138 -2.20 -14.22 -7.63
N ARG A 139 -3.37 -14.55 -8.18
CA ARG A 139 -4.50 -15.13 -7.46
C ARG A 139 -5.03 -16.30 -8.26
N ILE A 140 -5.13 -17.46 -7.62
CA ILE A 140 -5.59 -18.70 -8.24
C ILE A 140 -6.68 -19.30 -7.37
N ALA A 141 -7.83 -19.63 -7.96
CA ALA A 141 -8.92 -20.36 -7.31
C ALA A 141 -9.13 -21.71 -8.03
N PRO A 142 -8.29 -22.72 -7.72
CA PRO A 142 -8.33 -24.01 -8.43
C PRO A 142 -9.70 -24.70 -8.26
N VAL A 143 -10.30 -24.52 -7.10
CA VAL A 143 -11.65 -24.94 -6.79
C VAL A 143 -12.42 -23.81 -6.10
N ARG A 144 -13.76 -23.93 -6.03
CA ARG A 144 -14.62 -22.84 -5.51
C ARG A 144 -14.37 -22.49 -4.03
N TRP A 145 -13.80 -23.41 -3.28
CA TRP A 145 -13.59 -23.27 -1.83
C TRP A 145 -12.12 -23.01 -1.44
N ILE A 146 -11.18 -22.97 -2.42
CA ILE A 146 -9.76 -22.61 -2.18
C ILE A 146 -9.40 -21.40 -3.04
N THR A 147 -8.78 -20.41 -2.41
CA THR A 147 -8.09 -19.31 -3.10
C THR A 147 -6.66 -19.24 -2.58
N LEU A 148 -5.72 -19.23 -3.50
CA LEU A 148 -4.31 -18.93 -3.27
C LEU A 148 -4.04 -17.56 -3.85
N GLU A 149 -3.40 -16.70 -3.09
CA GLU A 149 -3.03 -15.36 -3.56
C GLU A 149 -1.68 -14.95 -3.00
N GLY A 150 -0.99 -14.13 -3.74
CA GLY A 150 0.27 -13.58 -3.27
C GLY A 150 0.76 -12.47 -4.18
N TRP A 151 1.62 -11.63 -3.63
CA TRP A 151 2.35 -10.63 -4.35
C TRP A 151 3.76 -10.49 -3.78
N TYR A 152 4.65 -10.00 -4.62
CA TYR A 152 6.05 -9.76 -4.31
C TYR A 152 6.45 -8.43 -4.92
N SER A 153 7.19 -7.62 -4.16
CA SER A 153 7.74 -6.34 -4.60
C SER A 153 9.23 -6.30 -4.29
N ASN A 154 10.00 -5.80 -5.24
CA ASN A 154 11.46 -5.68 -5.12
C ASN A 154 11.94 -4.41 -5.82
N PRO A 155 12.88 -3.64 -5.25
CA PRO A 155 13.54 -2.58 -5.98
C PRO A 155 14.41 -3.19 -7.08
N ARG A 156 14.31 -2.64 -8.28
CA ARG A 156 15.18 -2.98 -9.41
C ARG A 156 16.48 -2.19 -9.37
N GLU A 157 16.35 -0.91 -9.04
CA GLU A 157 17.46 0.02 -8.86
C GLU A 157 17.24 0.84 -7.60
N GLY A 158 18.32 1.12 -6.90
CA GLY A 158 18.29 1.79 -5.60
C GLY A 158 17.82 0.87 -4.47
N VAL A 159 18.33 1.12 -3.29
CA VAL A 159 17.85 0.47 -2.05
C VAL A 159 17.39 1.59 -1.14
N PRO A 160 16.07 1.76 -0.96
CA PRO A 160 15.56 2.85 -0.13
C PRO A 160 15.96 2.65 1.32
N GLU A 161 16.61 3.65 1.92
CA GLU A 161 16.79 3.67 3.37
C GLU A 161 15.44 3.91 4.06
N GLY A 162 15.21 3.26 5.17
CA GLY A 162 13.97 3.38 5.94
C GLY A 162 12.81 2.52 5.44
N LEU A 163 12.99 1.80 4.33
CA LEU A 163 12.01 0.86 3.80
C LEU A 163 12.67 -0.51 3.57
N PRO A 164 11.97 -1.61 3.77
CA PRO A 164 12.50 -2.93 3.41
C PRO A 164 12.65 -3.03 1.90
N PRO A 165 13.80 -3.55 1.42
CA PRO A 165 14.04 -3.65 -0.02
C PRO A 165 13.10 -4.63 -0.70
N THR A 166 12.76 -5.73 -0.05
CA THR A 166 11.83 -6.72 -0.57
C THR A 166 10.65 -6.87 0.37
N HIS A 167 9.46 -6.98 -0.21
CA HIS A 167 8.25 -7.22 0.55
C HIS A 167 7.38 -8.21 -0.22
N SER A 168 6.88 -9.22 0.47
CA SER A 168 5.96 -10.19 -0.11
C SER A 168 4.87 -10.56 0.86
N GLN A 169 3.71 -10.88 0.30
CA GLN A 169 2.60 -11.44 1.05
C GLN A 169 2.00 -12.59 0.27
N THR A 170 1.73 -13.69 0.96
CA THR A 170 1.00 -14.84 0.40
C THR A 170 -0.12 -15.23 1.33
N ALA A 171 -1.19 -15.77 0.78
CA ALA A 171 -2.29 -16.26 1.59
C ALA A 171 -3.01 -17.46 0.93
N VAL A 172 -3.47 -18.35 1.79
CA VAL A 172 -4.40 -19.42 1.45
C VAL A 172 -5.72 -19.13 2.15
N THR A 173 -6.80 -19.09 1.39
CA THR A 173 -8.16 -18.92 1.92
C THR A 173 -8.98 -20.14 1.57
N LEU A 174 -9.55 -20.76 2.60
CA LEU A 174 -10.54 -21.82 2.47
C LEU A 174 -11.90 -21.21 2.84
N ARG A 175 -12.92 -21.40 2.01
CA ARG A 175 -14.26 -20.89 2.26
C ARG A 175 -15.31 -21.89 1.83
N SER A 176 -16.25 -22.21 2.72
CA SER A 176 -17.32 -23.16 2.43
C SER A 176 -18.60 -22.78 3.17
N LYS A 177 -19.71 -22.85 2.45
CA LYS A 177 -21.04 -22.70 3.02
C LYS A 177 -21.61 -24.00 3.58
N PHE A 178 -20.91 -25.12 3.43
CA PHE A 178 -21.35 -26.45 3.87
C PHE A 178 -22.80 -26.74 3.49
N LEU A 179 -23.18 -26.47 2.23
CA LEU A 179 -24.57 -26.56 1.74
C LEU A 179 -25.20 -27.96 1.90
N ARG A 180 -24.38 -28.99 2.06
CA ARG A 180 -24.88 -30.34 2.35
C ARG A 180 -25.47 -30.44 3.76
N GLN A 181 -24.87 -29.75 4.74
CA GLN A 181 -25.31 -29.69 6.16
C GLN A 181 -26.26 -28.52 6.40
N PHE A 182 -26.05 -27.42 5.70
CA PHE A 182 -26.81 -26.17 5.82
C PHE A 182 -27.37 -25.74 4.46
N PRO A 183 -28.42 -26.44 3.94
CA PRO A 183 -28.95 -26.17 2.59
C PRO A 183 -29.44 -24.75 2.36
N SER A 184 -29.87 -24.06 3.43
CA SER A 184 -30.29 -22.66 3.39
C SER A 184 -29.18 -21.68 3.07
N GLY A 185 -27.88 -22.11 3.14
CA GLY A 185 -26.73 -21.25 2.89
C GLY A 185 -26.48 -20.17 3.94
N ILE A 186 -27.15 -20.26 5.09
CA ILE A 186 -27.00 -19.31 6.22
C ILE A 186 -25.62 -19.39 6.88
N PHE A 187 -24.94 -20.54 6.74
CA PHE A 187 -23.61 -20.78 7.31
C PHE A 187 -22.53 -20.53 6.25
N ASP A 188 -21.50 -19.77 6.61
CA ASP A 188 -20.32 -19.55 5.77
C ASP A 188 -19.06 -19.55 6.67
N LEU A 189 -18.18 -20.53 6.47
CA LEU A 189 -16.90 -20.63 7.15
C LEU A 189 -15.80 -20.14 6.23
N LYS A 190 -14.99 -19.21 6.72
CA LYS A 190 -13.77 -18.73 6.07
C LYS A 190 -12.58 -18.94 7.00
N LEU A 191 -11.60 -19.66 6.51
CA LEU A 191 -10.28 -19.80 7.12
C LEU A 191 -9.26 -19.13 6.21
N ARG A 192 -8.40 -18.26 6.75
CA ARG A 192 -7.32 -17.64 6.01
C ARG A 192 -6.03 -17.76 6.80
N LEU A 193 -5.00 -18.29 6.16
CA LEU A 193 -3.63 -18.26 6.63
C LEU A 193 -2.84 -17.36 5.68
N SER A 194 -2.15 -16.39 6.21
CA SER A 194 -1.28 -15.50 5.44
C SER A 194 0.12 -15.45 6.04
N MET A 195 1.08 -15.25 5.16
CA MET A 195 2.48 -15.01 5.46
C MET A 195 2.87 -13.68 4.85
N GLU A 196 3.53 -12.85 5.60
CA GLU A 196 4.14 -11.60 5.16
C GLU A 196 5.63 -11.67 5.44
N ALA A 197 6.45 -11.41 4.44
CA ALA A 197 7.90 -11.46 4.57
C ALA A 197 8.53 -10.15 4.06
N TRP A 198 9.47 -9.67 4.83
CA TRP A 198 10.23 -8.46 4.60
C TRP A 198 11.70 -8.82 4.49
N GLY A 199 12.41 -8.26 3.52
CA GLY A 199 13.84 -8.47 3.35
C GLY A 199 14.69 -7.66 4.32
N ASP A 200 15.97 -7.99 4.37
CA ASP A 200 16.96 -7.20 5.11
C ASP A 200 17.05 -5.79 4.51
N GLY A 201 17.20 -4.79 5.36
CA GLY A 201 17.23 -3.41 4.93
C GLY A 201 18.13 -2.52 5.77
N VAL A 202 18.17 -1.25 5.43
CA VAL A 202 18.82 -0.18 6.19
C VAL A 202 17.74 0.78 6.66
N ILE A 203 17.62 0.97 7.97
CA ILE A 203 16.59 1.85 8.56
C ILE A 203 17.07 3.29 8.75
N GLY A 204 18.35 3.54 8.56
CA GLY A 204 18.96 4.85 8.72
C GLY A 204 20.43 4.70 9.06
N ARG A 205 21.05 5.79 9.55
CA ARG A 205 22.47 5.85 9.90
C ARG A 205 22.62 6.25 11.34
N ASP A 206 23.65 5.71 11.98
CA ASP A 206 24.02 6.10 13.34
C ASP A 206 24.76 7.45 13.38
N ALA A 207 25.20 7.87 14.57
CA ALA A 207 25.92 9.13 14.77
C ALA A 207 27.29 9.19 14.04
N THR A 208 27.85 8.04 13.67
CA THR A 208 29.11 7.92 12.92
C THR A 208 28.88 7.87 11.41
N GLY A 209 27.62 7.79 10.97
CA GLY A 209 27.22 7.69 9.57
C GLY A 209 27.14 6.26 9.05
N ASP A 210 27.36 5.26 9.93
CA ASP A 210 27.29 3.85 9.57
C ASP A 210 25.82 3.37 9.40
N PRO A 211 25.54 2.48 8.43
CA PRO A 211 24.18 2.03 8.19
C PRO A 211 23.69 1.12 9.31
N VAL A 212 22.57 1.48 9.91
CA VAL A 212 21.86 0.64 10.87
C VAL A 212 21.01 -0.37 10.12
N ARG A 213 21.42 -1.63 10.17
CA ARG A 213 20.77 -2.72 9.45
C ARG A 213 19.56 -3.24 10.22
N LEU A 214 18.54 -3.60 9.47
CA LEU A 214 17.38 -4.32 9.94
C LEU A 214 17.35 -5.69 9.26
N ASN A 215 17.33 -6.75 10.06
CA ASN A 215 17.20 -8.10 9.54
C ASN A 215 15.79 -8.31 8.98
N GLY A 216 15.67 -9.11 7.95
CA GLY A 216 14.39 -9.50 7.38
C GLY A 216 13.52 -10.25 8.38
N ALA A 217 12.21 -10.16 8.17
CA ALA A 217 11.21 -10.74 9.06
C ALA A 217 10.13 -11.50 8.31
N THR A 218 9.62 -12.55 8.92
CA THR A 218 8.47 -13.28 8.41
C THR A 218 7.41 -13.38 9.50
N PHE A 219 6.20 -12.94 9.15
CA PHE A 219 5.04 -12.93 10.03
C PHE A 219 3.95 -13.84 9.48
N PHE A 220 3.38 -14.66 10.33
CA PHE A 220 2.19 -15.46 10.00
C PHE A 220 0.97 -14.92 10.72
N ARG A 221 -0.15 -14.91 10.01
CA ARG A 221 -1.45 -14.50 10.53
C ARG A 221 -2.50 -15.52 10.15
N SER A 222 -3.41 -15.82 11.05
CA SER A 222 -4.57 -16.66 10.79
C SER A 222 -5.86 -15.93 11.12
N LEU A 223 -6.86 -16.09 10.27
CA LEU A 223 -8.22 -15.58 10.48
C LEU A 223 -9.20 -16.74 10.33
N VAL A 224 -10.01 -16.96 11.35
CA VAL A 224 -11.20 -17.82 11.30
C VAL A 224 -12.41 -16.90 11.36
N GLN A 225 -13.32 -17.02 10.40
CA GLN A 225 -14.58 -16.28 10.37
C GLN A 225 -15.73 -17.24 10.11
N ILE A 226 -16.74 -17.17 10.97
CA ILE A 226 -17.99 -17.92 10.83
C ILE A 226 -19.09 -16.88 10.65
N GLN A 227 -19.80 -16.94 9.53
CA GLN A 227 -20.96 -16.10 9.28
C GLN A 227 -22.23 -16.94 9.40
N LEU A 228 -23.18 -16.43 10.16
CA LEU A 228 -24.49 -17.01 10.40
C LEU A 228 -25.53 -15.91 10.14
N GLN A 229 -26.26 -15.99 9.02
CA GLN A 229 -27.30 -15.04 8.62
C GLN A 229 -26.91 -13.56 8.84
N SER A 230 -27.28 -12.98 9.98
CA SER A 230 -27.09 -11.55 10.30
C SER A 230 -25.91 -11.28 11.21
N PHE A 231 -25.17 -12.27 11.67
CA PHE A 231 -23.98 -12.04 12.48
C PHE A 231 -22.79 -12.88 12.03
N SER A 232 -21.59 -12.36 12.29
CA SER A 232 -20.35 -13.09 12.07
C SER A 232 -19.48 -13.07 13.32
N LEU A 233 -18.89 -14.22 13.61
CA LEU A 233 -17.86 -14.39 14.61
C LEU A 233 -16.53 -14.40 13.88
N TYR A 234 -15.53 -13.73 14.43
CA TYR A 234 -14.18 -13.81 13.89
C TYR A 234 -13.16 -13.98 15.00
N TRP A 235 -12.11 -14.71 14.67
CA TRP A 235 -10.93 -14.91 15.48
C TRP A 235 -9.71 -14.65 14.61
N ASP A 236 -9.00 -13.59 14.92
CA ASP A 236 -7.80 -13.14 14.21
C ASP A 236 -6.58 -13.29 15.11
N ARG A 237 -5.56 -13.93 14.61
CA ARG A 237 -4.28 -14.12 15.30
C ARG A 237 -3.16 -13.63 14.39
N TRP A 238 -2.33 -12.76 14.90
CA TRP A 238 -1.19 -12.21 14.18
C TRP A 238 0.12 -12.58 14.87
N ASN A 239 1.20 -12.54 14.09
CA ASN A 239 2.55 -12.91 14.49
C ASN A 239 2.61 -14.29 15.16
N LEU A 240 2.05 -15.31 14.49
CA LEU A 240 2.04 -16.69 14.97
C LEU A 240 3.45 -17.30 15.13
N SER A 241 4.44 -16.74 14.42
CA SER A 241 5.85 -17.11 14.52
C SER A 241 6.53 -16.55 15.77
N ALA A 242 5.85 -15.69 16.54
CA ALA A 242 6.42 -14.96 17.67
C ALA A 242 7.73 -14.21 17.28
N THR A 243 7.78 -13.70 16.07
CA THR A 243 8.93 -12.96 15.55
C THR A 243 9.12 -11.69 16.36
N ASP A 244 10.26 -11.58 17.03
CA ASP A 244 10.65 -10.44 17.86
C ASP A 244 11.58 -9.54 17.03
N LEU A 245 11.00 -8.76 16.13
CA LEU A 245 11.72 -7.82 15.29
C LEU A 245 11.20 -6.40 15.49
N THR A 246 12.11 -5.45 15.44
CA THR A 246 11.79 -4.03 15.49
C THR A 246 12.03 -3.42 14.12
N TYR A 247 10.95 -2.99 13.45
CA TYR A 247 11.07 -2.14 12.25
C TYR A 247 11.42 -0.70 12.60
N VAL A 248 11.05 -0.28 13.80
CA VAL A 248 11.37 1.04 14.34
C VAL A 248 12.20 0.81 15.59
N PRO A 249 13.42 1.34 15.67
CA PRO A 249 14.25 1.22 16.86
C PRO A 249 13.49 1.63 18.13
N GLY A 250 13.50 0.78 19.13
CA GLY A 250 12.79 1.00 20.39
C GLY A 250 11.32 0.55 20.42
N PHE A 251 10.72 0.18 19.27
CA PHE A 251 9.37 -0.35 19.21
C PHE A 251 9.40 -1.84 18.86
N ARG A 252 9.12 -2.67 19.82
CA ARG A 252 8.96 -4.11 19.57
C ARG A 252 7.59 -4.40 18.98
N ILE A 253 7.56 -5.21 17.93
CA ILE A 253 6.29 -5.77 17.44
C ILE A 253 5.81 -6.77 18.50
N PRO A 254 4.53 -6.74 18.91
CA PRO A 254 3.99 -7.72 19.83
C PRO A 254 4.30 -9.14 19.35
N ALA A 255 4.93 -9.95 20.19
CA ALA A 255 5.36 -11.31 19.83
C ALA A 255 4.20 -12.20 19.37
N TYR A 256 3.01 -11.95 19.88
CA TYR A 256 1.79 -12.67 19.51
C TYR A 256 0.59 -11.83 19.88
N GLY A 257 -0.39 -11.78 19.01
CA GLY A 257 -1.64 -11.11 19.28
C GLY A 257 -2.84 -11.93 18.84
N SER A 258 -3.93 -11.78 19.55
CA SER A 258 -5.20 -12.43 19.23
C SER A 258 -6.35 -11.48 19.49
N SER A 259 -7.27 -11.39 18.57
CA SER A 259 -8.55 -10.72 18.76
C SER A 259 -9.71 -11.64 18.42
N PHE A 260 -10.74 -11.56 19.21
CA PHE A 260 -12.02 -12.20 18.97
C PHE A 260 -13.11 -11.14 18.92
N GLY A 261 -14.05 -11.26 17.98
CA GLY A 261 -15.13 -10.31 17.86
C GLY A 261 -16.38 -10.89 17.23
N VAL A 262 -17.44 -10.14 17.44
CA VAL A 262 -18.77 -10.39 16.85
C VAL A 262 -19.16 -9.16 16.06
N ARG A 263 -19.56 -9.35 14.81
CA ARG A 263 -20.15 -8.31 13.98
C ARG A 263 -21.62 -8.66 13.74
N TRP A 264 -22.49 -7.76 14.08
CA TRP A 264 -23.93 -7.89 13.86
C TRP A 264 -24.37 -6.92 12.76
N GLU A 265 -25.12 -7.43 11.79
CA GLU A 265 -25.72 -6.62 10.72
C GLU A 265 -27.22 -6.51 10.98
N PHE A 266 -27.67 -5.32 11.34
CA PHE A 266 -29.08 -5.01 11.48
C PHE A 266 -29.61 -4.65 10.09
N LEU A 267 -30.52 -5.44 9.57
CA LEU A 267 -31.29 -5.09 8.38
C LEU A 267 -32.52 -4.31 8.84
N ASN A 268 -32.56 -3.03 8.52
CA ASN A 268 -33.75 -2.20 8.70
C ASN A 268 -34.68 -2.41 7.53
#